data_f99520e214c873bae76e04254655f495
#
_entry.id   f99520e214c873bae76e04254655f495
#
_cell.length_a   1.000
_cell.length_b   1.000
_cell.length_c   1.000
_cell.angle_alpha   90.00
_cell.angle_beta   90.00
_cell.angle_gamma   90.00
#
_symmetry.space_group_name_H-M   'P 1'
#
loop_
_entity.id
_entity.type
_entity.pdbx_description
1 polymer ?
#
loop_
_entity_poly.entity_id
_entity_poly.type
_entity_poly.pdbx_seq_one_letter_code
_entity_poly.pdbx_strand_id
1 'polypeptide(L)'
;IERHLGETPSLEMGMHREERLGHGVLDRSRVLVASVQTMVSRMRDFQPEHFDGVIFDEAHHSAATTWRRIWQYFSEGNPDLRALLITATPNRADGLSIGCIATSCAIEIQIKDGIADGWLVPVQQKFIRVNELRFDSLKTRKNKAGEQDFSDEDLARVMGGEKLSEELSEQERLEALKRAEQICHRIAEPTIREAQGRQGIVFCASVAQAERMAEVLRRHPGVTAREVVGSTDEDERREIVEDFRAGKVQFLCLCQIGTEGFDAPGVELVVMARPTKSEALYKQMLGRGTRPVAG
;
A
#
# COMPACT_ATOMS: atom_id res chain seq x y z
N ILE A 1 -4.35 7.17 17.75
CA ILE A 1 -3.78 8.04 18.80
C ILE A 1 -4.90 8.47 19.75
N GLU A 2 -5.89 9.18 19.26
CA GLU A 2 -7.04 9.65 20.05
C GLU A 2 -7.70 8.53 20.85
N ARG A 3 -7.92 7.36 20.22
CA ARG A 3 -8.55 6.19 20.84
C ARG A 3 -7.72 5.54 21.98
N HIS A 4 -6.40 5.69 21.96
CA HIS A 4 -5.49 5.03 22.91
C HIS A 4 -4.84 5.97 23.90
N LEU A 5 -4.59 7.22 23.50
CA LEU A 5 -3.96 8.22 24.35
C LEU A 5 -4.94 9.25 24.91
N GLY A 6 -6.17 9.30 24.38
CA GLY A 6 -7.17 10.31 24.75
C GLY A 6 -6.80 11.73 24.31
N GLU A 7 -5.84 11.86 23.40
CA GLU A 7 -5.35 13.14 22.89
C GLU A 7 -5.61 13.25 21.39
N THR A 8 -6.13 14.38 20.96
CA THR A 8 -6.26 14.70 19.54
C THR A 8 -4.91 15.17 19.02
N PRO A 9 -4.30 14.46 18.07
CA PRO A 9 -3.02 14.88 17.50
C PRO A 9 -3.19 16.10 16.61
N SER A 10 -2.16 16.92 16.55
CA SER A 10 -2.04 17.96 15.54
C SER A 10 -1.72 17.34 14.17
N LEU A 11 -2.22 17.93 13.10
CA LEU A 11 -2.06 17.40 11.73
C LEU A 11 -1.34 18.39 10.83
N GLU A 12 -0.21 17.95 10.26
CA GLU A 12 0.54 18.66 9.21
C GLU A 12 0.55 17.82 7.93
N MET A 13 -0.42 18.05 7.04
CA MET A 13 -0.55 17.31 5.80
C MET A 13 -1.21 18.13 4.69
N GLY A 14 -0.55 18.22 3.53
CA GLY A 14 -1.09 18.95 2.39
C GLY A 14 -1.39 20.41 2.70
N MET A 15 -2.64 20.83 2.55
CA MET A 15 -3.11 22.18 2.89
C MET A 15 -3.44 22.34 4.39
N HIS A 16 -3.55 21.25 5.14
CA HIS A 16 -3.76 21.33 6.58
C HIS A 16 -2.49 21.83 7.26
N ARG A 17 -2.61 22.89 8.02
CA ARG A 17 -1.56 23.43 8.83
C ARG A 17 -2.05 23.55 10.26
N GLU A 18 -1.24 23.08 11.20
CA GLU A 18 -1.53 23.26 12.61
C GLU A 18 -1.36 24.76 12.97
N GLU A 19 -2.46 25.46 13.19
CA GLU A 19 -2.43 26.85 13.64
C GLU A 19 -2.04 26.98 15.12
N ARG A 20 -1.93 25.87 15.85
CA ARG A 20 -1.86 25.83 17.32
C ARG A 20 -0.55 25.28 17.90
N LEU A 21 0.50 25.11 17.14
CA LEU A 21 1.84 24.84 17.70
C LEU A 21 2.37 26.12 18.37
N GLY A 22 1.53 26.72 19.19
CA GLY A 22 2.05 27.84 19.53
C GLY A 22 2.10 28.41 20.85
N HIS A 23 1.58 29.27 21.39
CA HIS A 23 1.96 30.25 22.37
C HIS A 23 1.15 30.16 23.70
N GLY A 24 0.28 29.16 23.86
CA GLY A 24 -0.52 28.98 25.06
C GLY A 24 -0.16 27.72 25.85
N VAL A 25 0.08 27.85 27.14
CA VAL A 25 0.53 26.78 28.06
C VAL A 25 -0.51 25.66 28.25
N LEU A 26 -1.75 25.84 27.80
CA LEU A 26 -2.87 24.95 28.12
C LEU A 26 -3.48 24.14 26.96
N ASP A 27 -3.00 24.32 25.73
CA ASP A 27 -3.66 23.72 24.55
C ASP A 27 -2.65 23.14 23.54
N ARG A 28 -1.62 22.45 24.04
CA ARG A 28 -0.61 21.83 23.17
C ARG A 28 -0.93 20.36 22.99
N SER A 29 -1.26 19.96 21.76
CA SER A 29 -1.13 18.56 21.37
C SER A 29 0.33 18.13 21.55
N ARG A 30 0.54 17.04 22.28
CA ARG A 30 1.87 16.43 22.47
C ARG A 30 2.30 15.58 21.28
N VAL A 31 1.39 15.34 20.37
CA VAL A 31 1.61 14.47 19.22
C VAL A 31 1.29 15.24 17.93
N LEU A 32 2.29 15.32 17.06
CA LEU A 32 2.14 15.84 15.70
C LEU A 32 2.18 14.70 14.69
N VAL A 33 1.19 14.60 13.81
CA VAL A 33 1.19 13.69 12.68
C VAL A 33 1.44 14.48 11.40
N ALA A 34 2.46 14.11 10.67
CA ALA A 34 2.83 14.81 9.43
C ALA A 34 3.19 13.84 8.31
N SER A 35 2.88 14.21 7.06
CA SER A 35 3.48 13.53 5.92
C SER A 35 4.94 13.97 5.77
N VAL A 36 5.80 13.06 5.30
CA VAL A 36 7.24 13.34 5.11
C VAL A 36 7.45 14.53 4.18
N GLN A 37 6.68 14.62 3.10
CA GLN A 37 6.77 15.72 2.13
C GLN A 37 6.43 17.07 2.78
N THR A 38 5.37 17.09 3.58
CA THR A 38 4.96 18.29 4.31
C THR A 38 6.00 18.67 5.37
N MET A 39 6.48 17.69 6.13
CA MET A 39 7.48 17.95 7.17
C MET A 39 8.78 18.49 6.57
N VAL A 40 9.30 17.93 5.48
CA VAL A 40 10.50 18.45 4.80
C VAL A 40 10.33 19.91 4.39
N SER A 41 9.15 20.30 3.92
CA SER A 41 8.89 21.68 3.48
C SER A 41 8.70 22.66 4.64
N ARG A 42 8.21 22.18 5.79
CA ARG A 42 7.82 22.99 6.95
C ARG A 42 8.67 22.77 8.20
N MET A 43 9.69 21.91 8.17
CA MET A 43 10.48 21.60 9.37
C MET A 43 11.12 22.84 10.01
N ARG A 44 11.40 23.89 9.20
CA ARG A 44 11.96 25.17 9.71
C ARG A 44 10.95 26.05 10.43
N ASP A 45 9.67 25.71 10.38
CA ASP A 45 8.62 26.37 11.17
C ASP A 45 8.66 25.90 12.65
N PHE A 46 9.40 24.81 12.92
CA PHE A 46 9.63 24.25 14.25
C PHE A 46 11.06 24.53 14.70
N GLN A 47 11.25 24.78 15.99
CA GLN A 47 12.59 24.86 16.55
C GLN A 47 13.25 23.47 16.45
N PRO A 48 14.55 23.36 16.20
CA PRO A 48 15.23 22.08 16.07
C PRO A 48 15.06 21.16 17.30
N GLU A 49 15.00 21.76 18.50
CA GLU A 49 14.79 21.08 19.79
C GLU A 49 13.33 20.81 20.14
N HIS A 50 12.39 21.05 19.22
CA HIS A 50 10.95 21.03 19.49
C HIS A 50 10.42 19.65 19.92
N PHE A 51 11.00 18.57 19.40
CA PHE A 51 10.54 17.21 19.63
C PHE A 51 11.48 16.43 20.55
N ASP A 52 10.92 15.64 21.46
CA ASP A 52 11.64 14.67 22.30
C ASP A 52 11.74 13.30 21.63
N GLY A 53 10.85 13.00 20.71
CA GLY A 53 10.81 11.73 19.98
C GLY A 53 10.21 11.86 18.59
N VAL A 54 10.67 11.01 17.68
CA VAL A 54 10.14 10.89 16.32
C VAL A 54 9.83 9.44 16.03
N ILE A 55 8.63 9.17 15.51
CA ILE A 55 8.24 7.85 15.03
C ILE A 55 8.19 7.91 13.52
N PHE A 56 8.99 7.09 12.87
CA PHE A 56 8.95 6.91 11.42
C PHE A 56 8.20 5.63 11.09
N ASP A 57 7.00 5.78 10.53
CA ASP A 57 6.25 4.66 9.95
C ASP A 57 6.75 4.37 8.54
N GLU A 58 6.68 3.12 8.08
CA GLU A 58 7.27 2.64 6.82
C GLU A 58 8.76 3.04 6.68
N ALA A 59 9.50 2.85 7.75
CA ALA A 59 10.88 3.35 7.91
C ALA A 59 11.89 2.76 6.90
N HIS A 60 11.51 1.76 6.09
CA HIS A 60 12.33 1.31 4.97
C HIS A 60 12.57 2.43 3.94
N HIS A 61 11.76 3.49 3.95
CA HIS A 61 12.01 4.70 3.18
C HIS A 61 13.00 5.67 3.83
N SER A 62 13.39 5.45 5.09
CA SER A 62 14.22 6.40 5.88
C SER A 62 15.62 6.65 5.29
N ALA A 63 16.14 5.75 4.46
CA ALA A 63 17.36 5.96 3.71
C ALA A 63 17.24 7.03 2.60
N ALA A 64 16.01 7.45 2.24
CA ALA A 64 15.82 8.53 1.29
C ALA A 64 16.27 9.88 1.87
N THR A 65 16.79 10.74 1.01
CA THR A 65 17.34 12.04 1.39
C THR A 65 16.38 12.90 2.21
N THR A 66 15.07 12.83 1.92
CA THR A 66 14.02 13.57 2.62
C THR A 66 13.91 13.19 4.10
N TRP A 67 13.87 11.90 4.40
CA TRP A 67 13.80 11.37 5.76
C TRP A 67 15.05 11.71 6.57
N ARG A 68 16.21 11.55 5.95
CA ARG A 68 17.50 11.91 6.57
C ARG A 68 17.59 13.39 6.90
N ARG A 69 17.07 14.29 6.05
CA ARG A 69 17.03 15.73 6.31
C ARG A 69 16.17 16.08 7.52
N ILE A 70 14.99 15.45 7.68
CA ILE A 70 14.14 15.64 8.85
C ILE A 70 14.88 15.19 10.11
N TRP A 71 15.44 13.98 10.07
CA TRP A 71 16.20 13.43 11.20
C TRP A 71 17.36 14.34 11.60
N GLN A 72 18.20 14.74 10.64
CA GLN A 72 19.34 15.59 10.89
C GLN A 72 18.95 16.92 11.53
N TYR A 73 17.95 17.58 10.98
CA TYR A 73 17.51 18.89 11.49
C TYR A 73 17.12 18.84 12.97
N PHE A 74 16.33 17.84 13.38
CA PHE A 74 15.87 17.75 14.75
C PHE A 74 16.91 17.10 15.68
N SER A 75 17.71 16.15 15.22
CA SER A 75 18.74 15.51 16.06
C SER A 75 19.95 16.40 16.29
N GLU A 76 20.26 17.34 15.41
CA GLU A 76 21.29 18.35 15.63
C GLU A 76 20.85 19.39 16.68
N GLY A 77 19.57 19.71 16.75
CA GLY A 77 19.02 20.62 17.76
C GLY A 77 18.78 19.95 19.11
N ASN A 78 18.37 18.69 19.11
CA ASN A 78 18.15 17.90 20.32
C ASN A 78 18.98 16.62 20.31
N PRO A 79 20.16 16.58 20.94
CA PRO A 79 21.02 15.39 21.02
C PRO A 79 20.37 14.20 21.73
N ASP A 80 19.36 14.45 22.58
CA ASP A 80 18.61 13.43 23.30
C ASP A 80 17.37 12.92 22.54
N LEU A 81 17.14 13.43 21.30
CA LEU A 81 16.03 13.03 20.44
C LEU A 81 16.07 11.52 20.20
N ARG A 82 14.95 10.86 20.46
CA ARG A 82 14.79 9.41 20.26
C ARG A 82 14.02 9.13 18.99
N ALA A 83 14.49 8.15 18.21
CA ALA A 83 13.79 7.66 17.02
C ALA A 83 13.24 6.25 17.25
N LEU A 84 11.96 6.06 16.91
CA LEU A 84 11.36 4.73 16.76
C LEU A 84 11.05 4.53 15.27
N LEU A 85 11.62 3.49 14.70
CA LEU A 85 11.45 3.12 13.30
C LEU A 85 10.58 1.87 13.21
N ILE A 86 9.46 1.97 12.50
CA ILE A 86 8.51 0.88 12.30
C ILE A 86 8.53 0.51 10.81
N THR A 87 8.73 -0.74 10.50
CA THR A 87 8.71 -1.23 9.11
C THR A 87 8.45 -2.73 9.04
N ALA A 88 7.72 -3.16 8.01
CA ALA A 88 7.55 -4.57 7.70
C ALA A 88 8.78 -5.17 6.97
N THR A 89 9.67 -4.33 6.44
CA THR A 89 10.80 -4.75 5.60
C THR A 89 12.06 -3.95 5.96
N PRO A 90 12.79 -4.35 7.01
CA PRO A 90 13.96 -3.60 7.48
C PRO A 90 15.15 -3.61 6.52
N ASN A 91 15.26 -4.62 5.66
CA ASN A 91 16.35 -4.78 4.71
C ASN A 91 15.96 -4.22 3.35
N ARG A 92 16.75 -3.27 2.84
CA ARG A 92 16.63 -2.77 1.47
C ARG A 92 17.64 -3.47 0.56
N ALA A 93 17.20 -3.79 -0.65
CA ALA A 93 18.05 -4.43 -1.65
C ALA A 93 19.17 -3.51 -2.21
N ASP A 94 19.07 -2.19 -1.96
CA ASP A 94 20.09 -1.21 -2.37
C ASP A 94 21.25 -1.07 -1.36
N GLY A 95 21.23 -1.83 -0.26
CA GLY A 95 22.25 -1.77 0.78
C GLY A 95 22.19 -0.53 1.67
N LEU A 96 21.26 0.39 1.42
CA LEU A 96 20.98 1.53 2.28
C LEU A 96 20.06 1.06 3.40
N SER A 97 20.64 0.69 4.52
CA SER A 97 19.88 0.20 5.66
C SER A 97 19.26 1.34 6.48
N ILE A 98 18.21 1.02 7.23
CA ILE A 98 17.65 1.89 8.27
C ILE A 98 18.68 2.23 9.36
N GLY A 99 19.82 1.53 9.38
CA GLY A 99 20.96 1.78 10.27
C GLY A 99 21.60 3.16 10.13
N CYS A 100 21.20 3.96 9.13
CA CYS A 100 21.59 5.38 9.10
C CYS A 100 20.91 6.23 10.19
N ILE A 101 19.81 5.73 10.78
CA ILE A 101 19.07 6.38 11.88
C ILE A 101 18.98 5.41 13.07
N ALA A 102 18.64 4.14 12.84
CA ALA A 102 18.49 3.14 13.88
C ALA A 102 19.83 2.58 14.33
N THR A 103 20.03 2.48 15.65
CA THR A 103 21.23 1.92 16.27
C THR A 103 21.05 0.47 16.72
N SER A 104 19.80 0.03 16.88
CA SER A 104 19.46 -1.33 17.33
C SER A 104 18.08 -1.74 16.83
N CYS A 105 17.81 -3.04 16.80
CA CYS A 105 16.49 -3.61 16.58
C CYS A 105 15.90 -3.99 17.94
N ALA A 106 14.82 -3.35 18.33
CA ALA A 106 14.17 -3.60 19.63
C ALA A 106 13.33 -4.89 19.59
N ILE A 107 12.61 -5.12 18.46
CA ILE A 107 11.78 -6.31 18.27
C ILE A 107 11.64 -6.62 16.79
N GLU A 108 11.64 -7.90 16.46
CA GLU A 108 11.29 -8.40 15.12
C GLU A 108 10.23 -9.50 15.28
N ILE A 109 9.11 -9.35 14.59
CA ILE A 109 8.01 -10.32 14.59
C ILE A 109 7.80 -10.77 13.16
N GLN A 110 8.05 -12.04 12.89
CA GLN A 110 7.77 -12.64 11.59
C GLN A 110 6.28 -12.98 11.46
N ILE A 111 5.74 -13.03 10.23
CA ILE A 111 4.34 -13.41 9.97
C ILE A 111 3.99 -14.73 10.66
N LYS A 112 4.88 -15.73 10.61
CA LYS A 112 4.70 -17.04 11.27
C LYS A 112 4.54 -16.94 12.79
N ASP A 113 5.28 -16.03 13.42
CA ASP A 113 5.23 -15.80 14.85
C ASP A 113 3.94 -15.09 15.24
N GLY A 114 3.53 -14.09 14.44
CA GLY A 114 2.24 -13.43 14.59
C GLY A 114 1.03 -14.37 14.41
N ILE A 115 1.14 -15.39 13.54
CA ILE A 115 0.12 -16.44 13.41
C ILE A 115 0.14 -17.36 14.63
N ALA A 116 1.32 -17.78 15.10
CA ALA A 116 1.45 -18.65 16.28
C ALA A 116 0.90 -17.99 17.54
N ASP A 117 1.12 -16.69 17.69
CA ASP A 117 0.65 -15.89 18.84
C ASP A 117 -0.83 -15.45 18.72
N GLY A 118 -1.49 -15.75 17.61
CA GLY A 118 -2.90 -15.41 17.37
C GLY A 118 -3.16 -13.95 16.95
N TRP A 119 -2.12 -13.17 16.68
CA TRP A 119 -2.24 -11.80 16.16
C TRP A 119 -2.59 -11.76 14.68
N LEU A 120 -2.24 -12.82 13.95
CA LEU A 120 -2.53 -12.97 12.51
C LEU A 120 -3.25 -14.29 12.27
N VAL A 121 -4.08 -14.34 11.23
CA VAL A 121 -4.78 -15.58 10.83
C VAL A 121 -3.90 -16.45 9.92
N PRO A 122 -4.06 -17.80 9.96
CA PRO A 122 -3.36 -18.70 9.06
C PRO A 122 -3.70 -18.41 7.59
N VAL A 123 -2.69 -18.50 6.73
CA VAL A 123 -2.83 -18.28 5.29
C VAL A 123 -2.85 -19.61 4.54
N GLN A 124 -3.86 -19.79 3.68
CA GLN A 124 -3.86 -20.84 2.68
C GLN A 124 -3.47 -20.25 1.33
N GLN A 125 -2.37 -20.72 0.76
CA GLN A 125 -1.90 -20.25 -0.54
C GLN A 125 -2.32 -21.21 -1.64
N LYS A 126 -2.92 -20.68 -2.72
CA LYS A 126 -3.29 -21.42 -3.93
C LYS A 126 -2.66 -20.76 -5.14
N PHE A 127 -2.04 -21.57 -6.00
CA PHE A 127 -1.48 -21.10 -7.27
C PHE A 127 -2.43 -21.43 -8.41
N ILE A 128 -2.81 -20.41 -9.17
CA ILE A 128 -3.65 -20.55 -10.36
C ILE A 128 -2.79 -20.26 -11.57
N ARG A 129 -2.63 -21.26 -12.45
CA ARG A 129 -1.86 -21.10 -13.68
C ARG A 129 -2.79 -20.57 -14.78
N VAL A 130 -2.41 -19.45 -15.36
CA VAL A 130 -3.01 -18.89 -16.58
C VAL A 130 -2.03 -19.10 -17.72
N ASN A 131 -2.28 -20.08 -18.57
CA ASN A 131 -1.33 -20.59 -19.57
C ASN A 131 -0.92 -19.56 -20.62
N GLU A 132 -1.73 -18.55 -20.87
CA GLU A 132 -1.49 -17.50 -21.86
C GLU A 132 -0.56 -16.41 -21.36
N LEU A 133 -0.34 -16.33 -20.07
CA LEU A 133 0.57 -15.34 -19.49
C LEU A 133 2.01 -15.84 -19.58
N ARG A 134 2.85 -15.06 -20.24
CA ARG A 134 4.29 -15.33 -20.41
C ARG A 134 5.09 -14.28 -19.64
N PHE A 135 5.73 -14.73 -18.57
CA PHE A 135 6.53 -13.86 -17.70
C PHE A 135 8.04 -14.00 -17.96
N ASP A 136 8.46 -15.00 -18.74
CA ASP A 136 9.87 -15.33 -18.96
C ASP A 136 10.64 -14.21 -19.71
N SER A 137 9.94 -13.41 -20.50
CA SER A 137 10.52 -12.30 -21.29
C SER A 137 10.42 -10.94 -20.59
N LEU A 138 9.85 -10.86 -19.39
CA LEU A 138 9.69 -9.61 -18.70
C LEU A 138 11.03 -9.05 -18.21
N LYS A 139 11.28 -7.79 -18.52
CA LYS A 139 12.41 -7.05 -17.99
C LYS A 139 12.20 -6.77 -16.51
N THR A 140 13.30 -6.79 -15.76
CA THR A 140 13.30 -6.37 -14.37
C THR A 140 14.02 -5.04 -14.24
N ARG A 141 13.53 -4.20 -13.33
CA ARG A 141 14.16 -2.93 -12.94
C ARG A 141 14.15 -2.80 -11.42
N LYS A 142 14.98 -1.94 -10.90
CA LYS A 142 14.88 -1.58 -9.49
C LYS A 142 13.62 -0.74 -9.26
N ASN A 143 12.79 -1.18 -8.31
CA ASN A 143 11.64 -0.40 -7.85
C ASN A 143 12.10 0.81 -6.99
N LYS A 144 11.16 1.62 -6.50
CA LYS A 144 11.46 2.78 -5.64
C LYS A 144 12.13 2.39 -4.32
N ALA A 145 11.94 1.13 -3.87
CA ALA A 145 12.58 0.57 -2.69
C ALA A 145 13.99 -0.02 -2.96
N GLY A 146 14.47 0.04 -4.22
CA GLY A 146 15.76 -0.52 -4.62
C GLY A 146 15.76 -2.03 -4.89
N GLU A 147 14.62 -2.72 -4.75
CA GLU A 147 14.48 -4.13 -5.04
C GLU A 147 14.28 -4.40 -6.54
N GLN A 148 14.74 -5.56 -6.99
CA GLN A 148 14.46 -6.01 -8.35
C GLN A 148 12.99 -6.42 -8.47
N ASP A 149 12.26 -5.78 -9.36
CA ASP A 149 10.89 -6.17 -9.70
C ASP A 149 10.66 -6.08 -11.21
N PHE A 150 9.54 -6.61 -11.66
CA PHE A 150 9.16 -6.48 -13.07
C PHE A 150 8.92 -5.02 -13.45
N SER A 151 9.24 -4.67 -14.70
CA SER A 151 8.85 -3.38 -15.26
C SER A 151 7.33 -3.25 -15.26
N ASP A 152 6.79 -2.15 -14.71
CA ASP A 152 5.33 -1.91 -14.67
C ASP A 152 4.72 -1.89 -16.07
N GLU A 153 5.45 -1.38 -17.07
CA GLU A 153 5.01 -1.32 -18.47
C GLU A 153 4.90 -2.72 -19.08
N ASP A 154 5.96 -3.54 -18.92
CA ASP A 154 5.96 -4.91 -19.43
C ASP A 154 4.91 -5.76 -18.71
N LEU A 155 4.76 -5.56 -17.41
CA LEU A 155 3.77 -6.25 -16.61
C LEU A 155 2.35 -5.87 -17.02
N ALA A 156 2.08 -4.57 -17.22
CA ALA A 156 0.80 -4.08 -17.72
C ALA A 156 0.46 -4.70 -19.09
N ARG A 157 1.43 -4.79 -19.99
CA ARG A 157 1.26 -5.41 -21.32
C ARG A 157 0.88 -6.88 -21.23
N VAL A 158 1.61 -7.67 -20.41
CA VAL A 158 1.32 -9.10 -20.24
C VAL A 158 -0.01 -9.34 -19.55
N MET A 159 -0.35 -8.50 -18.56
CA MET A 159 -1.61 -8.60 -17.81
C MET A 159 -2.81 -7.95 -18.51
N GLY A 160 -2.65 -7.47 -19.75
CA GLY A 160 -3.72 -6.88 -20.53
C GLY A 160 -4.18 -5.51 -20.04
N GLY A 161 -3.32 -4.78 -19.33
CA GLY A 161 -3.60 -3.46 -18.78
C GLY A 161 -2.70 -2.37 -19.36
N GLU A 162 -2.13 -2.55 -20.54
CA GLU A 162 -1.33 -1.51 -21.19
C GLU A 162 -2.22 -0.36 -21.70
N LYS A 163 -1.65 0.85 -21.66
CA LYS A 163 -2.24 1.98 -22.41
C LYS A 163 -2.04 1.72 -23.89
N LEU A 164 -3.13 1.65 -24.63
CA LEU A 164 -3.07 1.48 -26.07
C LEU A 164 -2.53 2.77 -26.70
N SER A 165 -1.51 2.61 -27.57
CA SER A 165 -0.96 3.73 -28.33
C SER A 165 -2.01 4.31 -29.27
N GLU A 166 -1.96 5.62 -29.48
CA GLU A 166 -2.81 6.30 -30.47
C GLU A 166 -2.46 5.89 -31.92
N GLU A 167 -1.26 5.37 -32.12
CA GLU A 167 -0.76 4.91 -33.43
C GLU A 167 -1.32 3.55 -33.88
N LEU A 168 -1.95 2.78 -32.93
CA LEU A 168 -2.56 1.50 -33.27
C LEU A 168 -3.81 1.70 -34.15
N SER A 169 -3.95 0.85 -35.15
CA SER A 169 -5.18 0.75 -35.94
C SER A 169 -6.37 0.35 -35.05
N GLU A 170 -7.57 0.65 -35.49
CA GLU A 170 -8.79 0.29 -34.75
C GLU A 170 -8.90 -1.22 -34.52
N GLN A 171 -8.45 -2.01 -35.50
CA GLN A 171 -8.46 -3.48 -35.42
C GLN A 171 -7.47 -3.98 -34.36
N GLU A 172 -6.24 -3.46 -34.34
CA GLU A 172 -5.23 -3.82 -33.32
C GLU A 172 -5.68 -3.43 -31.90
N ARG A 173 -6.31 -2.26 -31.74
CA ARG A 173 -6.92 -1.85 -30.47
C ARG A 173 -8.01 -2.81 -30.02
N LEU A 174 -8.90 -3.21 -30.92
CA LEU A 174 -9.97 -4.14 -30.61
C LEU A 174 -9.43 -5.52 -30.19
N GLU A 175 -8.41 -6.01 -30.87
CA GLU A 175 -7.75 -7.28 -30.52
C GLU A 175 -7.06 -7.21 -29.15
N ALA A 176 -6.35 -6.12 -28.87
CA ALA A 176 -5.72 -5.88 -27.57
C ALA A 176 -6.75 -5.82 -26.43
N LEU A 177 -7.87 -5.13 -26.63
CA LEU A 177 -8.96 -5.05 -25.67
C LEU A 177 -9.60 -6.42 -25.41
N LYS A 178 -9.88 -7.21 -26.47
CA LYS A 178 -10.40 -8.57 -26.33
C LYS A 178 -9.46 -9.47 -25.55
N ARG A 179 -8.16 -9.41 -25.85
CA ARG A 179 -7.15 -10.18 -25.12
C ARG A 179 -7.10 -9.78 -23.65
N ALA A 180 -7.11 -8.50 -23.36
CA ALA A 180 -7.10 -7.97 -22.00
C ALA A 180 -8.33 -8.42 -21.20
N GLU A 181 -9.50 -8.40 -21.83
CA GLU A 181 -10.74 -8.90 -21.24
C GLU A 181 -10.69 -10.41 -20.97
N GLN A 182 -10.18 -11.20 -21.90
CA GLN A 182 -9.99 -12.64 -21.72
C GLN A 182 -9.07 -12.95 -20.52
N ILE A 183 -7.98 -12.22 -20.36
CA ILE A 183 -7.08 -12.36 -19.21
C ILE A 183 -7.83 -12.09 -17.88
N CYS A 184 -8.60 -10.99 -17.83
CA CYS A 184 -9.40 -10.67 -16.66
C CYS A 184 -10.43 -11.75 -16.34
N HIS A 185 -11.13 -12.31 -17.35
CA HIS A 185 -12.07 -13.43 -17.15
C HIS A 185 -11.39 -14.66 -16.55
N ARG A 186 -10.20 -15.02 -17.03
CA ARG A 186 -9.44 -16.17 -16.54
C ARG A 186 -8.94 -15.99 -15.10
N ILE A 187 -8.80 -14.76 -14.63
CA ILE A 187 -8.49 -14.45 -13.23
C ILE A 187 -9.78 -14.39 -12.41
N ALA A 188 -10.85 -13.80 -12.94
CA ALA A 188 -12.11 -13.62 -12.24
C ALA A 188 -12.82 -14.93 -11.89
N GLU A 189 -12.88 -15.88 -12.82
CA GLU A 189 -13.54 -17.18 -12.58
C GLU A 189 -12.99 -17.93 -11.35
N PRO A 190 -11.69 -18.21 -11.24
CA PRO A 190 -11.13 -18.83 -10.05
C PRO A 190 -11.24 -17.95 -8.81
N THR A 191 -11.14 -16.62 -8.96
CA THR A 191 -11.32 -15.67 -7.85
C THR A 191 -12.69 -15.84 -7.22
N ILE A 192 -13.76 -15.84 -8.02
CA ILE A 192 -15.14 -15.98 -7.54
C ILE A 192 -15.35 -17.36 -6.91
N ARG A 193 -14.83 -18.41 -7.57
CA ARG A 193 -14.94 -19.79 -7.06
C ARG A 193 -14.27 -19.96 -5.70
N GLU A 194 -13.06 -19.41 -5.53
CA GLU A 194 -12.32 -19.50 -4.28
C GLU A 194 -12.87 -18.57 -3.20
N ALA A 195 -13.47 -17.47 -3.60
CA ALA A 195 -14.10 -16.53 -2.64
C ALA A 195 -15.31 -17.15 -1.93
N GLN A 196 -16.13 -17.94 -2.61
CA GLN A 196 -17.33 -18.54 -2.02
C GLN A 196 -18.21 -17.52 -1.27
N GLY A 197 -18.40 -16.34 -1.83
CA GLY A 197 -19.15 -15.24 -1.23
C GLY A 197 -18.36 -14.35 -0.27
N ARG A 198 -17.14 -14.73 0.11
CA ARG A 198 -16.28 -13.94 1.00
C ARG A 198 -15.72 -12.69 0.30
N GLN A 199 -15.37 -11.70 1.10
CA GLN A 199 -14.78 -10.46 0.61
C GLN A 199 -13.30 -10.61 0.26
N GLY A 200 -12.88 -9.94 -0.82
CA GLY A 200 -11.50 -10.05 -1.29
C GLY A 200 -10.94 -8.79 -1.92
N ILE A 201 -9.61 -8.75 -1.94
CA ILE A 201 -8.83 -7.74 -2.65
C ILE A 201 -8.12 -8.37 -3.84
N VAL A 202 -8.20 -7.73 -5.00
CA VAL A 202 -7.48 -8.10 -6.22
C VAL A 202 -6.42 -7.05 -6.51
N PHE A 203 -5.16 -7.39 -6.33
CA PHE A 203 -4.05 -6.50 -6.68
C PHE A 203 -3.74 -6.61 -8.17
N CYS A 204 -3.93 -5.51 -8.89
CA CYS A 204 -3.76 -5.40 -10.33
C CYS A 204 -2.44 -4.71 -10.70
N ALA A 205 -1.91 -5.03 -11.88
CA ALA A 205 -0.64 -4.50 -12.37
C ALA A 205 -0.76 -3.08 -12.93
N SER A 206 -1.97 -2.66 -13.35
CA SER A 206 -2.23 -1.34 -13.91
C SER A 206 -3.63 -0.85 -13.57
N VAL A 207 -3.85 0.45 -13.73
CA VAL A 207 -5.17 1.09 -13.59
C VAL A 207 -6.17 0.46 -14.55
N ALA A 208 -5.83 0.33 -15.83
CA ALA A 208 -6.71 -0.26 -16.84
C ALA A 208 -7.06 -1.73 -16.55
N GLN A 209 -6.16 -2.48 -15.92
CA GLN A 209 -6.48 -3.83 -15.47
C GLN A 209 -7.44 -3.80 -14.27
N ALA A 210 -7.25 -2.90 -13.30
CA ALA A 210 -8.12 -2.80 -12.13
C ALA A 210 -9.57 -2.46 -12.52
N GLU A 211 -9.74 -1.47 -13.39
CA GLU A 211 -11.03 -1.05 -13.95
C GLU A 211 -11.72 -2.22 -14.67
N ARG A 212 -11.01 -2.86 -15.59
CA ARG A 212 -11.53 -4.00 -16.36
C ARG A 212 -11.83 -5.21 -15.49
N MET A 213 -10.98 -5.49 -14.49
CA MET A 213 -11.20 -6.60 -13.55
C MET A 213 -12.48 -6.37 -12.74
N ALA A 214 -12.70 -5.17 -12.22
CA ALA A 214 -13.91 -4.83 -11.51
C ALA A 214 -15.15 -4.96 -12.42
N GLU A 215 -15.07 -4.51 -13.68
CA GLU A 215 -16.14 -4.67 -14.65
C GLU A 215 -16.44 -6.15 -14.94
N VAL A 216 -15.42 -6.96 -15.19
CA VAL A 216 -15.56 -8.40 -15.46
C VAL A 216 -16.18 -9.12 -14.25
N LEU A 217 -15.75 -8.80 -13.04
CA LEU A 217 -16.32 -9.37 -11.81
C LEU A 217 -17.81 -9.01 -11.66
N ARG A 218 -18.20 -7.76 -11.93
CA ARG A 218 -19.61 -7.30 -11.87
C ARG A 218 -20.53 -8.00 -12.87
N ARG A 219 -20.02 -8.60 -13.94
CA ARG A 219 -20.82 -9.37 -14.90
C ARG A 219 -21.30 -10.71 -14.37
N HIS A 220 -20.72 -11.18 -13.26
CA HIS A 220 -21.15 -12.44 -12.63
C HIS A 220 -22.31 -12.17 -11.66
N PRO A 221 -23.38 -13.00 -11.71
CA PRO A 221 -24.55 -12.82 -10.86
C PRO A 221 -24.22 -12.79 -9.38
N GLY A 222 -24.70 -11.78 -8.67
CA GLY A 222 -24.50 -11.64 -7.23
C GLY A 222 -23.12 -11.15 -6.79
N VAL A 223 -22.23 -10.83 -7.74
CA VAL A 223 -20.90 -10.31 -7.45
C VAL A 223 -20.89 -8.78 -7.54
N THR A 224 -20.39 -8.11 -6.51
CA THR A 224 -20.16 -6.68 -6.49
C THR A 224 -18.68 -6.39 -6.44
N ALA A 225 -18.21 -5.45 -7.24
CA ALA A 225 -16.79 -5.08 -7.30
C ALA A 225 -16.62 -3.59 -7.58
N ARG A 226 -15.62 -2.97 -6.96
CA ARG A 226 -15.21 -1.58 -7.21
C ARG A 226 -13.70 -1.54 -7.42
N GLU A 227 -13.28 -0.65 -8.26
CA GLU A 227 -11.87 -0.29 -8.45
C GLU A 227 -11.50 0.88 -7.53
N VAL A 228 -10.25 0.87 -7.02
CA VAL A 228 -9.65 2.01 -6.34
C VAL A 228 -8.26 2.21 -6.94
N VAL A 229 -8.08 3.34 -7.59
CA VAL A 229 -6.88 3.70 -8.34
C VAL A 229 -6.35 5.08 -7.90
N GLY A 230 -5.15 5.47 -8.37
CA GLY A 230 -4.51 6.72 -7.95
C GLY A 230 -5.33 7.98 -8.23
N SER A 231 -6.17 7.95 -9.27
CA SER A 231 -7.05 9.04 -9.64
C SER A 231 -8.42 9.02 -8.94
N THR A 232 -8.73 7.98 -8.14
CA THR A 232 -9.97 7.93 -7.36
C THR A 232 -9.97 9.06 -6.33
N ASP A 233 -11.00 9.89 -6.37
CA ASP A 233 -11.18 11.00 -5.43
C ASP A 233 -11.18 10.52 -3.98
N GLU A 234 -10.76 11.37 -3.04
CA GLU A 234 -10.60 10.97 -1.64
C GLU A 234 -11.95 10.65 -0.97
N ASP A 235 -12.98 11.39 -1.28
CA ASP A 235 -14.33 11.16 -0.73
C ASP A 235 -14.93 9.89 -1.34
N GLU A 236 -14.79 9.68 -2.65
CA GLU A 236 -15.22 8.45 -3.31
C GLU A 236 -14.46 7.24 -2.75
N ARG A 237 -13.15 7.36 -2.53
CA ARG A 237 -12.35 6.29 -1.92
C ARG A 237 -12.85 5.93 -0.53
N ARG A 238 -13.20 6.92 0.27
CA ARG A 238 -13.78 6.71 1.61
C ARG A 238 -15.10 5.96 1.53
N GLU A 239 -15.99 6.38 0.64
CA GLU A 239 -17.27 5.71 0.40
C GLU A 239 -17.08 4.24 -0.02
N ILE A 240 -16.19 3.97 -0.97
CA ILE A 240 -15.90 2.61 -1.42
C ILE A 240 -15.40 1.73 -0.27
N VAL A 241 -14.52 2.26 0.58
CA VAL A 241 -13.99 1.53 1.74
C VAL A 241 -15.08 1.26 2.77
N GLU A 242 -15.97 2.21 3.02
CA GLU A 242 -17.12 2.04 3.91
C GLU A 242 -18.11 0.99 3.37
N ASP A 243 -18.41 1.03 2.09
CA ASP A 243 -19.26 0.03 1.43
C ASP A 243 -18.63 -1.37 1.45
N PHE A 244 -17.32 -1.46 1.30
CA PHE A 244 -16.60 -2.72 1.45
C PHE A 244 -16.69 -3.23 2.90
N ARG A 245 -16.43 -2.39 3.89
CA ARG A 245 -16.58 -2.75 5.31
C ARG A 245 -18.00 -3.17 5.69
N ALA A 246 -18.99 -2.56 5.06
CA ALA A 246 -20.41 -2.91 5.24
C ALA A 246 -20.85 -4.18 4.49
N GLY A 247 -19.95 -4.84 3.74
CA GLY A 247 -20.27 -6.02 2.95
C GLY A 247 -21.06 -5.77 1.67
N LYS A 248 -21.29 -4.50 1.28
CA LYS A 248 -22.00 -4.14 0.04
C LYS A 248 -21.13 -4.36 -1.21
N VAL A 249 -19.82 -4.25 -1.06
CA VAL A 249 -18.83 -4.55 -2.09
C VAL A 249 -18.09 -5.81 -1.70
N GLN A 250 -18.08 -6.80 -2.60
CA GLN A 250 -17.40 -8.08 -2.38
C GLN A 250 -15.92 -8.01 -2.76
N PHE A 251 -15.59 -7.36 -3.88
CA PHE A 251 -14.19 -7.29 -4.35
C PHE A 251 -13.74 -5.85 -4.54
N LEU A 252 -12.53 -5.57 -4.04
CA LEU A 252 -11.80 -4.34 -4.36
C LEU A 252 -10.67 -4.65 -5.33
N CYS A 253 -10.69 -4.03 -6.52
CA CYS A 253 -9.62 -4.12 -7.49
C CYS A 253 -8.68 -2.91 -7.32
N LEU A 254 -7.44 -3.15 -6.89
CA LEU A 254 -6.50 -2.11 -6.50
C LEU A 254 -5.32 -2.05 -7.45
N CYS A 255 -4.90 -0.85 -7.84
CA CYS A 255 -3.63 -0.63 -8.53
C CYS A 255 -2.81 0.41 -7.77
N GLN A 256 -1.60 0.01 -7.31
CA GLN A 256 -0.59 0.84 -6.62
C GLN A 256 -1.02 1.48 -5.27
N ILE A 257 -2.30 1.51 -4.93
CA ILE A 257 -2.82 2.21 -3.75
C ILE A 257 -2.99 1.30 -2.53
N GLY A 258 -3.26 0.04 -2.72
CA GLY A 258 -3.57 -0.88 -1.62
C GLY A 258 -2.37 -1.44 -0.88
N THR A 259 -1.15 -1.01 -1.21
CA THR A 259 0.08 -1.51 -0.59
C THR A 259 0.45 -0.74 0.67
N GLU A 260 0.19 0.57 0.72
CA GLU A 260 0.51 1.43 1.87
C GLU A 260 -0.76 2.17 2.35
N GLY A 261 -0.97 2.22 3.66
CA GLY A 261 -2.02 3.03 4.29
C GLY A 261 -3.48 2.60 4.07
N PHE A 262 -3.77 1.63 3.21
CA PHE A 262 -5.13 1.15 2.98
C PHE A 262 -5.54 0.13 4.05
N ASP A 263 -6.50 0.48 4.89
CA ASP A 263 -7.03 -0.40 5.93
C ASP A 263 -8.44 -0.89 5.59
N ALA A 264 -8.53 -2.14 5.16
CA ALA A 264 -9.79 -2.83 4.93
C ALA A 264 -9.86 -4.08 5.81
N PRO A 265 -10.43 -3.99 7.01
CA PRO A 265 -10.69 -5.16 7.84
C PRO A 265 -11.72 -6.07 7.15
N GLY A 266 -11.67 -7.37 7.42
CA GLY A 266 -12.61 -8.33 6.84
C GLY A 266 -12.19 -8.92 5.49
N VAL A 267 -10.97 -8.67 5.04
CA VAL A 267 -10.43 -9.29 3.83
C VAL A 267 -10.11 -10.76 4.11
N GLU A 268 -10.85 -11.65 3.47
CA GLU A 268 -10.66 -13.10 3.59
C GLU A 268 -9.97 -13.73 2.37
N LEU A 269 -9.91 -12.99 1.25
CA LEU A 269 -9.25 -13.41 0.03
C LEU A 269 -8.33 -12.32 -0.50
N VAL A 270 -7.07 -12.67 -0.75
CA VAL A 270 -6.13 -11.81 -1.46
C VAL A 270 -5.76 -12.47 -2.78
N VAL A 271 -6.03 -11.79 -3.88
CA VAL A 271 -5.69 -12.22 -5.23
C VAL A 271 -4.55 -11.38 -5.77
N MET A 272 -3.42 -12.00 -5.99
CA MET A 272 -2.25 -11.36 -6.57
C MET A 272 -2.29 -11.48 -8.10
N ALA A 273 -3.13 -10.66 -8.75
CA ALA A 273 -3.18 -10.52 -10.20
C ALA A 273 -2.05 -9.61 -10.73
N ARG A 274 -1.10 -9.28 -9.87
CA ARG A 274 0.16 -8.64 -10.17
C ARG A 274 1.29 -9.51 -9.65
N PRO A 275 1.99 -10.27 -10.49
CA PRO A 275 3.20 -10.95 -10.09
C PRO A 275 4.29 -9.94 -9.71
N THR A 276 5.10 -10.29 -8.71
CA THR A 276 6.20 -9.45 -8.23
C THR A 276 7.40 -10.31 -7.85
N LYS A 277 8.59 -9.75 -7.98
CA LYS A 277 9.84 -10.28 -7.42
C LYS A 277 10.25 -9.55 -6.13
N SER A 278 9.58 -8.46 -5.81
CA SER A 278 9.79 -7.71 -4.58
C SER A 278 9.17 -8.46 -3.41
N GLU A 279 10.01 -8.91 -2.49
CA GLU A 279 9.58 -9.57 -1.25
C GLU A 279 8.78 -8.61 -0.36
N ALA A 280 9.18 -7.34 -0.33
CA ALA A 280 8.47 -6.31 0.42
C ALA A 280 7.04 -6.14 -0.10
N LEU A 281 6.87 -5.95 -1.41
CA LEU A 281 5.56 -5.80 -2.02
C LEU A 281 4.69 -7.05 -1.83
N TYR A 282 5.28 -8.24 -1.95
CA TYR A 282 4.58 -9.50 -1.68
C TYR A 282 4.06 -9.56 -0.24
N LYS A 283 4.91 -9.26 0.75
CA LYS A 283 4.54 -9.24 2.17
C LYS A 283 3.47 -8.20 2.48
N GLN A 284 3.54 -7.02 1.88
CA GLN A 284 2.51 -5.97 2.03
C GLN A 284 1.15 -6.42 1.49
N MET A 285 1.11 -7.00 0.29
CA MET A 285 -0.13 -7.53 -0.29
C MET A 285 -0.69 -8.67 0.56
N LEU A 286 0.14 -9.63 0.96
CA LEU A 286 -0.26 -10.77 1.80
C LEU A 286 -0.79 -10.29 3.16
N GLY A 287 -0.14 -9.32 3.77
CA GLY A 287 -0.50 -8.77 5.07
C GLY A 287 -1.91 -8.17 5.14
N ARG A 288 -2.51 -7.84 3.98
CA ARG A 288 -3.91 -7.36 3.96
C ARG A 288 -4.91 -8.46 4.29
N GLY A 289 -4.61 -9.72 3.97
CA GLY A 289 -5.48 -10.87 4.25
C GLY A 289 -5.13 -11.63 5.53
N THR A 290 -4.14 -11.17 6.30
CA THR A 290 -3.72 -11.86 7.54
C THR A 290 -4.30 -11.23 8.79
N ARG A 291 -5.03 -10.13 8.69
CA ARG A 291 -5.62 -9.45 9.85
C ARG A 291 -6.86 -10.20 10.33
N PRO A 292 -6.98 -10.51 11.63
CA PRO A 292 -8.20 -11.07 12.16
C PRO A 292 -9.36 -10.07 12.02
N VAL A 293 -10.55 -10.56 11.74
CA VAL A 293 -11.77 -9.77 11.84
C VAL A 293 -12.01 -9.52 13.32
N ALA A 294 -12.11 -8.26 13.72
CA ALA A 294 -12.48 -7.93 15.09
C ALA A 294 -13.88 -8.50 15.36
N GLY A 295 -13.97 -9.49 16.27
CA GLY A 295 -15.23 -10.04 16.74
C GLY A 295 -15.95 -9.07 17.66
#